data_86e00f1d8cca2a787184c78f4ed77c00
#
_entry.id   86e00f1d8cca2a787184c78f4ed77c00
#
_cell.length_a   1.000
_cell.length_b   1.000
_cell.length_c   1.000
_cell.angle_alpha   90.00
_cell.angle_beta   90.00
_cell.angle_gamma   90.00
#
_symmetry.space_group_name_H-M   'P 1'
#
loop_
_entity.id
_entity.type
_entity.pdbx_description
1 polymer ?
#
loop_
_entity_poly.entity_id
_entity_poly.type
_entity_poly.pdbx_seq_one_letter_code
_entity_poly.pdbx_strand_id
1 'polypeptide(L)'
;MERKWRVAVVGATGMVGQRFVSLLADHPWFEIAVVAASARSAGKTYEEAVADRWAFDWPIPQNIRPLIVRDASDVEGITGDVDFVFCAVDMKKDEIRALEDAYARSETPVVSNNSAHRGTPDVPMIVPELNPQHADIIEYQRKRLGTKVGFVTVKPNCSIQSYVPALTALYDLKPTRVVVSTYQAISGAGKTFKRWPEMIDNVIPYIGGEEEKSEQEPLKIWGHIENGVIVPAKSPIISAHCVRVAVADGHLATCWASFEKPATKEEIIERWRSFEGLPQKMNLPSAPHPFLQYFEEDNRPQTHLDRDFEHGMGISLGRLRGDSLFDWRFVGLSHNTLRGAAGGAVLIAELLCAQGYIPKK
;
A
#
# COMPACT_ATOMS: atom_id res chain seq x y z
N MET A 1 -8.28 -13.17 26.78
CA MET A 1 -8.01 -12.40 25.56
C MET A 1 -8.22 -13.33 24.37
N GLU A 2 -8.88 -12.87 23.31
CA GLU A 2 -9.01 -13.64 22.08
C GLU A 2 -7.63 -13.88 21.46
N ARG A 3 -7.43 -15.08 20.86
CA ARG A 3 -6.17 -15.41 20.17
C ARG A 3 -5.92 -14.43 19.01
N LYS A 4 -4.73 -13.84 18.92
CA LYS A 4 -4.32 -13.05 17.76
C LYS A 4 -4.23 -13.94 16.51
N TRP A 5 -4.37 -13.34 15.33
CA TRP A 5 -4.00 -14.01 14.07
C TRP A 5 -2.48 -14.20 14.03
N ARG A 6 -2.04 -15.41 13.75
CA ARG A 6 -0.62 -15.73 13.55
C ARG A 6 -0.24 -15.45 12.10
N VAL A 7 0.79 -14.64 11.90
CA VAL A 7 1.18 -14.22 10.56
C VAL A 7 2.62 -14.55 10.22
N ALA A 8 2.89 -14.82 8.93
CA ALA A 8 4.24 -14.79 8.41
C ALA A 8 4.53 -13.46 7.72
N VAL A 9 5.77 -12.97 7.84
CA VAL A 9 6.31 -11.90 7.00
C VAL A 9 7.29 -12.53 6.02
N VAL A 10 6.88 -12.69 4.77
CA VAL A 10 7.66 -13.28 3.67
C VAL A 10 8.36 -12.17 2.91
N GLY A 11 9.68 -12.18 2.88
CA GLY A 11 10.53 -11.06 2.48
C GLY A 11 10.94 -10.16 3.65
N ALA A 12 10.95 -10.69 4.89
CA ALA A 12 11.13 -9.96 6.14
C ALA A 12 12.45 -9.16 6.23
N THR A 13 13.49 -9.52 5.48
CA THR A 13 14.81 -8.87 5.55
C THR A 13 14.96 -7.67 4.62
N GLY A 14 14.03 -7.45 3.69
CA GLY A 14 13.96 -6.25 2.84
C GLY A 14 13.40 -5.04 3.59
N MET A 15 13.55 -3.82 3.05
CA MET A 15 13.09 -2.59 3.71
C MET A 15 11.59 -2.61 4.06
N VAL A 16 10.74 -3.07 3.15
CA VAL A 16 9.30 -3.20 3.38
C VAL A 16 9.00 -4.32 4.40
N GLY A 17 9.72 -5.44 4.33
CA GLY A 17 9.61 -6.52 5.32
C GLY A 17 9.98 -6.08 6.72
N GLN A 18 11.06 -5.31 6.87
CA GLN A 18 11.47 -4.70 8.15
C GLN A 18 10.41 -3.71 8.67
N ARG A 19 9.73 -2.98 7.78
CA ARG A 19 8.61 -2.10 8.14
C ARG A 19 7.41 -2.92 8.67
N PHE A 20 7.07 -4.04 8.03
CA PHE A 20 6.08 -4.99 8.56
C PHE A 20 6.45 -5.47 9.96
N VAL A 21 7.69 -5.91 10.13
CA VAL A 21 8.19 -6.38 11.44
C VAL A 21 8.01 -5.30 12.51
N SER A 22 8.34 -4.05 12.19
CA SER A 22 8.17 -2.92 13.14
C SER A 22 6.71 -2.64 13.47
N LEU A 23 5.80 -2.66 12.49
CA LEU A 23 4.38 -2.37 12.68
C LEU A 23 3.63 -3.49 13.41
N LEU A 24 4.06 -4.72 13.22
CA LEU A 24 3.37 -5.89 13.76
C LEU A 24 3.88 -6.33 15.12
N ALA A 25 5.00 -5.80 15.61
CA ALA A 25 5.64 -6.21 16.87
C ALA A 25 4.68 -6.16 18.08
N ASP A 26 3.88 -5.12 18.16
CA ASP A 26 2.90 -4.88 19.23
C ASP A 26 1.48 -4.71 18.70
N HIS A 27 1.20 -5.24 17.50
CA HIS A 27 -0.10 -5.07 16.86
C HIS A 27 -1.22 -5.74 17.68
N PRO A 28 -2.38 -5.10 17.89
CA PRO A 28 -3.43 -5.65 18.75
C PRO A 28 -4.03 -6.96 18.23
N TRP A 29 -4.13 -7.13 16.90
CA TRP A 29 -4.78 -8.29 16.28
C TRP A 29 -3.81 -9.33 15.74
N PHE A 30 -2.59 -8.95 15.37
CA PHE A 30 -1.64 -9.82 14.67
C PHE A 30 -0.43 -10.15 15.53
N GLU A 31 0.09 -11.37 15.39
CA GLU A 31 1.31 -11.86 16.00
C GLU A 31 2.22 -12.46 14.92
N ILE A 32 3.47 -11.98 14.85
CA ILE A 32 4.45 -12.55 13.94
C ILE A 32 4.90 -13.92 14.48
N ALA A 33 4.43 -14.99 13.84
CA ALA A 33 4.85 -16.35 14.15
C ALA A 33 6.05 -16.78 13.30
N VAL A 34 6.16 -16.26 12.07
CA VAL A 34 7.21 -16.62 11.13
C VAL A 34 7.79 -15.39 10.45
N VAL A 35 9.11 -15.31 10.37
CA VAL A 35 9.85 -14.41 9.47
C VAL A 35 10.53 -15.27 8.40
N ALA A 36 10.31 -14.95 7.12
CA ALA A 36 10.87 -15.69 6.01
C ALA A 36 11.56 -14.78 5.00
N ALA A 37 12.61 -15.28 4.37
CA ALA A 37 13.39 -14.57 3.37
C ALA A 37 14.03 -15.55 2.37
N SER A 38 14.96 -15.08 1.54
CA SER A 38 15.72 -15.96 0.63
C SER A 38 16.56 -16.97 1.39
N ALA A 39 16.91 -18.10 0.75
CA ALA A 39 17.78 -19.16 1.28
C ALA A 39 19.10 -18.64 1.89
N ARG A 40 19.63 -17.49 1.43
CA ARG A 40 20.83 -16.86 2.02
C ARG A 40 20.66 -16.40 3.47
N SER A 41 19.44 -16.08 3.86
CA SER A 41 19.11 -15.61 5.21
C SER A 41 18.50 -16.72 6.08
N ALA A 42 18.02 -17.79 5.46
CA ALA A 42 17.41 -18.92 6.17
C ALA A 42 18.39 -19.58 7.16
N GLY A 43 17.87 -20.01 8.30
CA GLY A 43 18.62 -20.64 9.39
C GLY A 43 19.33 -19.66 10.37
N LYS A 44 19.37 -18.36 10.04
CA LYS A 44 19.91 -17.31 10.93
C LYS A 44 18.81 -16.77 11.84
N THR A 45 19.18 -16.22 12.99
CA THR A 45 18.25 -15.36 13.72
C THR A 45 17.90 -14.12 12.90
N TYR A 46 16.73 -13.54 13.14
CA TYR A 46 16.32 -12.32 12.43
C TYR A 46 17.33 -11.18 12.62
N GLU A 47 17.83 -11.00 13.85
CA GLU A 47 18.85 -10.00 14.17
C GLU A 47 20.12 -10.19 13.32
N GLU A 48 20.65 -11.41 13.22
CA GLU A 48 21.81 -11.73 12.38
C GLU A 48 21.51 -11.49 10.88
N ALA A 49 20.32 -11.86 10.45
CA ALA A 49 19.93 -11.71 9.04
C ALA A 49 19.81 -10.25 8.57
N VAL A 50 19.55 -9.31 9.48
CA VAL A 50 19.39 -7.88 9.16
C VAL A 50 20.47 -6.97 9.74
N ALA A 51 21.47 -7.50 10.47
CA ALA A 51 22.47 -6.74 11.22
C ALA A 51 23.09 -5.57 10.43
N ASP A 52 23.53 -5.83 9.17
CA ASP A 52 24.19 -4.82 8.31
C ASP A 52 23.19 -4.04 7.42
N ARG A 53 21.90 -4.33 7.51
CA ARG A 53 20.88 -3.79 6.61
C ARG A 53 19.61 -3.31 7.29
N TRP A 54 19.57 -3.28 8.62
CA TRP A 54 18.47 -2.64 9.34
C TRP A 54 18.37 -1.18 8.89
N ALA A 55 17.20 -0.79 8.41
CA ALA A 55 17.03 0.46 7.67
C ALA A 55 16.52 1.62 8.52
N PHE A 56 16.27 1.39 9.81
CA PHE A 56 15.61 2.33 10.70
C PHE A 56 16.49 2.74 11.87
N ASP A 57 16.25 3.93 12.44
CA ASP A 57 17.00 4.49 13.57
C ASP A 57 16.54 3.92 14.92
N TRP A 58 15.40 3.20 14.97
CA TRP A 58 14.95 2.48 16.17
C TRP A 58 15.43 1.03 16.17
N PRO A 59 15.53 0.41 17.36
CA PRO A 59 16.02 -0.96 17.48
C PRO A 59 15.04 -1.99 16.88
N ILE A 60 15.58 -3.14 16.47
CA ILE A 60 14.79 -4.31 16.10
C ILE A 60 13.92 -4.73 17.30
N PRO A 61 12.61 -5.01 17.13
CA PRO A 61 11.74 -5.46 18.22
C PRO A 61 12.28 -6.69 18.95
N GLN A 62 12.26 -6.65 20.29
CA GLN A 62 12.91 -7.68 21.11
C GLN A 62 12.32 -9.08 20.90
N ASN A 63 11.01 -9.17 20.74
CA ASN A 63 10.27 -10.41 20.49
C ASN A 63 10.55 -11.03 19.12
N ILE A 64 11.07 -10.26 18.17
CA ILE A 64 11.33 -10.71 16.79
C ILE A 64 12.82 -11.09 16.59
N ARG A 65 13.73 -10.43 17.32
CA ARG A 65 15.19 -10.66 17.20
C ARG A 65 15.60 -12.14 17.17
N PRO A 66 15.10 -13.02 18.10
CA PRO A 66 15.53 -14.40 18.18
C PRO A 66 14.84 -15.31 17.17
N LEU A 67 13.82 -14.86 16.42
CA LEU A 67 13.12 -15.72 15.47
C LEU A 67 14.08 -16.19 14.38
N ILE A 68 14.03 -17.50 14.11
CA ILE A 68 14.82 -18.07 13.02
C ILE A 68 14.15 -17.75 11.68
N VAL A 69 14.91 -17.15 10.78
CA VAL A 69 14.45 -16.84 9.42
C VAL A 69 14.28 -18.15 8.66
N ARG A 70 13.07 -18.38 8.11
CA ARG A 70 12.79 -19.53 7.24
C ARG A 70 13.04 -19.21 5.78
N ASP A 71 13.19 -20.23 4.95
CA ASP A 71 13.22 -20.06 3.50
C ASP A 71 11.80 -19.71 3.00
N ALA A 72 11.67 -18.63 2.25
CA ALA A 72 10.39 -18.21 1.69
C ALA A 72 9.77 -19.23 0.73
N SER A 73 10.57 -20.13 0.15
CA SER A 73 10.11 -21.21 -0.73
C SER A 73 9.60 -22.45 0.01
N ASP A 74 9.82 -22.55 1.32
CA ASP A 74 9.25 -23.60 2.17
C ASP A 74 7.80 -23.29 2.53
N VAL A 75 6.94 -23.36 1.51
CA VAL A 75 5.51 -23.01 1.63
C VAL A 75 4.80 -23.88 2.65
N GLU A 76 4.99 -25.21 2.60
CA GLU A 76 4.33 -26.16 3.50
C GLU A 76 4.75 -25.95 4.96
N GLY A 77 6.05 -25.78 5.21
CA GLY A 77 6.56 -25.51 6.54
C GLY A 77 6.01 -24.22 7.13
N ILE A 78 5.83 -23.17 6.33
CA ILE A 78 5.33 -21.87 6.79
C ILE A 78 3.82 -21.89 7.02
N THR A 79 3.06 -22.43 6.06
CA THR A 79 1.59 -22.35 6.09
C THR A 79 0.95 -23.15 7.21
N GLY A 80 1.62 -24.19 7.73
CA GLY A 80 1.18 -24.94 8.91
C GLY A 80 1.15 -24.13 10.20
N ASP A 81 1.94 -23.06 10.29
CA ASP A 81 2.15 -22.29 11.51
C ASP A 81 1.39 -20.95 11.55
N VAL A 82 0.74 -20.54 10.45
CA VAL A 82 0.16 -19.21 10.31
C VAL A 82 -1.27 -19.22 9.75
N ASP A 83 -2.03 -18.19 10.09
CA ASP A 83 -3.37 -17.98 9.56
C ASP A 83 -3.32 -17.34 8.16
N PHE A 84 -2.35 -16.43 7.91
CA PHE A 84 -2.10 -15.79 6.62
C PHE A 84 -0.67 -15.24 6.51
N VAL A 85 -0.29 -14.74 5.34
CA VAL A 85 1.04 -14.18 5.11
C VAL A 85 0.98 -12.75 4.56
N PHE A 86 1.91 -11.89 5.01
CA PHE A 86 2.30 -10.67 4.33
C PHE A 86 3.47 -10.98 3.39
N CYS A 87 3.36 -10.60 2.11
CA CYS A 87 4.40 -10.87 1.12
C CYS A 87 5.03 -9.58 0.59
N ALA A 88 6.37 -9.46 0.71
CA ALA A 88 7.17 -8.34 0.23
C ALA A 88 8.55 -8.83 -0.26
N VAL A 89 8.55 -9.85 -1.10
CA VAL A 89 9.76 -10.43 -1.69
C VAL A 89 10.29 -9.59 -2.85
N ASP A 90 11.58 -9.67 -3.10
CA ASP A 90 12.25 -9.06 -4.26
C ASP A 90 12.74 -10.17 -5.20
N MET A 91 11.95 -10.47 -6.21
CA MET A 91 12.16 -11.54 -7.20
C MET A 91 11.58 -11.10 -8.55
N LYS A 92 11.75 -11.90 -9.58
CA LYS A 92 11.07 -11.68 -10.88
C LYS A 92 9.55 -11.82 -10.72
N LYS A 93 8.77 -11.04 -11.47
CA LYS A 93 7.30 -11.02 -11.36
C LYS A 93 6.65 -12.40 -11.46
N ASP A 94 7.15 -13.26 -12.36
CA ASP A 94 6.58 -14.60 -12.56
C ASP A 94 6.90 -15.53 -11.37
N GLU A 95 8.10 -15.40 -10.78
CA GLU A 95 8.49 -16.12 -9.56
C GLU A 95 7.64 -15.66 -8.37
N ILE A 96 7.38 -14.36 -8.26
CA ILE A 96 6.48 -13.82 -7.21
C ILE A 96 5.07 -14.38 -7.37
N ARG A 97 4.50 -14.37 -8.60
CA ARG A 97 3.17 -14.95 -8.84
C ARG A 97 3.11 -16.41 -8.45
N ALA A 98 4.10 -17.19 -8.86
CA ALA A 98 4.16 -18.61 -8.54
C ALA A 98 4.22 -18.86 -7.03
N LEU A 99 5.01 -18.07 -6.31
CA LEU A 99 5.15 -18.17 -4.86
C LEU A 99 3.84 -17.77 -4.13
N GLU A 100 3.25 -16.64 -4.50
CA GLU A 100 1.99 -16.15 -3.90
C GLU A 100 0.82 -17.10 -4.20
N ASP A 101 0.72 -17.63 -5.42
CA ASP A 101 -0.26 -18.66 -5.78
C ASP A 101 -0.02 -19.97 -5.00
N ALA A 102 1.23 -20.37 -4.73
CA ALA A 102 1.53 -21.55 -3.94
C ALA A 102 1.06 -21.40 -2.48
N TYR A 103 1.31 -20.26 -1.84
CA TYR A 103 0.75 -19.96 -0.52
C TYR A 103 -0.77 -20.00 -0.51
N ALA A 104 -1.41 -19.35 -1.49
CA ALA A 104 -2.86 -19.36 -1.60
C ALA A 104 -3.43 -20.77 -1.79
N ARG A 105 -2.83 -21.60 -2.66
CA ARG A 105 -3.24 -23.00 -2.89
C ARG A 105 -3.04 -23.90 -1.66
N SER A 106 -2.15 -23.52 -0.75
CA SER A 106 -1.98 -24.16 0.57
C SER A 106 -2.97 -23.63 1.61
N GLU A 107 -4.12 -23.12 1.17
CA GLU A 107 -5.20 -22.59 2.03
C GLU A 107 -4.76 -21.46 2.96
N THR A 108 -3.75 -20.67 2.54
CA THR A 108 -3.21 -19.57 3.33
C THR A 108 -3.35 -18.26 2.55
N PRO A 109 -4.23 -17.34 2.99
CA PRO A 109 -4.38 -16.03 2.37
C PRO A 109 -3.07 -15.25 2.29
N VAL A 110 -2.88 -14.51 1.19
CA VAL A 110 -1.71 -13.66 0.94
C VAL A 110 -2.15 -12.21 0.84
N VAL A 111 -1.58 -11.35 1.69
CA VAL A 111 -1.68 -9.89 1.58
C VAL A 111 -0.35 -9.39 1.03
N SER A 112 -0.33 -9.08 -0.26
CA SER A 112 0.91 -8.78 -0.98
C SER A 112 1.16 -7.28 -1.15
N ASN A 113 2.40 -6.88 -0.90
CA ASN A 113 2.91 -5.55 -1.25
C ASN A 113 3.53 -5.51 -2.67
N ASN A 114 3.68 -6.67 -3.30
CA ASN A 114 4.31 -6.81 -4.60
C ASN A 114 3.40 -6.36 -5.75
N SER A 115 4.01 -6.03 -6.88
CA SER A 115 3.28 -5.58 -8.08
C SER A 115 2.86 -6.73 -9.01
N ALA A 116 3.28 -7.96 -8.74
CA ALA A 116 3.16 -9.08 -9.67
C ALA A 116 1.70 -9.41 -10.04
N HIS A 117 0.79 -9.41 -9.07
CA HIS A 117 -0.63 -9.70 -9.27
C HIS A 117 -1.53 -8.47 -9.46
N ARG A 118 -1.00 -7.23 -9.48
CA ARG A 118 -1.84 -6.02 -9.61
C ARG A 118 -2.66 -6.00 -10.90
N GLY A 119 -2.11 -6.54 -11.99
CA GLY A 119 -2.80 -6.67 -13.28
C GLY A 119 -3.67 -7.93 -13.42
N THR A 120 -3.65 -8.87 -12.47
CA THR A 120 -4.45 -10.09 -12.53
C THR A 120 -5.93 -9.76 -12.34
N PRO A 121 -6.83 -10.17 -13.25
CA PRO A 121 -8.22 -9.67 -13.27
C PRO A 121 -9.05 -10.02 -12.04
N ASP A 122 -8.84 -11.19 -11.44
CA ASP A 122 -9.56 -11.69 -10.27
C ASP A 122 -8.79 -11.54 -8.95
N VAL A 123 -7.69 -10.80 -8.97
CA VAL A 123 -6.95 -10.43 -7.75
C VAL A 123 -7.36 -9.03 -7.32
N PRO A 124 -7.97 -8.86 -6.14
CA PRO A 124 -8.37 -7.55 -5.64
C PRO A 124 -7.15 -6.71 -5.30
N MET A 125 -7.10 -5.51 -5.85
CA MET A 125 -6.15 -4.46 -5.50
C MET A 125 -6.89 -3.44 -4.63
N ILE A 126 -6.61 -3.43 -3.33
CA ILE A 126 -7.45 -2.75 -2.35
C ILE A 126 -6.74 -1.54 -1.75
N VAL A 127 -7.46 -0.42 -1.68
CA VAL A 127 -7.25 0.67 -0.73
C VAL A 127 -8.48 0.65 0.18
N PRO A 128 -8.36 0.24 1.45
CA PRO A 128 -9.50 -0.08 2.30
C PRO A 128 -10.56 1.00 2.42
N GLU A 129 -10.17 2.27 2.35
CA GLU A 129 -11.08 3.42 2.40
C GLU A 129 -11.81 3.69 1.09
N LEU A 130 -11.28 3.21 -0.05
CA LEU A 130 -11.76 3.60 -1.38
C LEU A 130 -12.61 2.52 -2.07
N ASN A 131 -12.16 1.27 -2.01
CA ASN A 131 -12.76 0.16 -2.76
C ASN A 131 -12.84 -1.16 -1.98
N PRO A 132 -13.32 -1.14 -0.72
CA PRO A 132 -13.40 -2.36 0.10
C PRO A 132 -14.27 -3.46 -0.53
N GLN A 133 -15.27 -3.12 -1.35
CA GLN A 133 -16.13 -4.03 -2.08
C GLN A 133 -15.40 -4.91 -3.11
N HIS A 134 -14.17 -4.54 -3.51
CA HIS A 134 -13.37 -5.41 -4.38
C HIS A 134 -12.96 -6.72 -3.70
N ALA A 135 -13.07 -6.82 -2.37
CA ALA A 135 -12.90 -8.09 -1.65
C ALA A 135 -13.88 -9.17 -2.09
N ASP A 136 -15.07 -8.82 -2.59
CA ASP A 136 -16.08 -9.79 -3.04
C ASP A 136 -15.59 -10.67 -4.21
N ILE A 137 -14.56 -10.23 -4.95
CA ILE A 137 -13.96 -11.03 -6.03
C ILE A 137 -13.19 -12.25 -5.52
N ILE A 138 -12.83 -12.28 -4.23
CA ILE A 138 -12.09 -13.38 -3.60
C ILE A 138 -12.79 -14.72 -3.83
N GLU A 139 -14.12 -14.75 -3.83
CA GLU A 139 -14.89 -15.97 -4.07
C GLU A 139 -14.70 -16.53 -5.50
N TYR A 140 -14.53 -15.67 -6.49
CA TYR A 140 -14.21 -16.08 -7.86
C TYR A 140 -12.76 -16.54 -7.96
N GLN A 141 -11.84 -15.86 -7.30
CA GLN A 141 -10.43 -16.25 -7.25
C GLN A 141 -10.26 -17.62 -6.59
N ARG A 142 -10.94 -17.89 -5.47
CA ARG A 142 -10.95 -19.20 -4.77
C ARG A 142 -11.41 -20.32 -5.72
N LYS A 143 -12.45 -20.09 -6.51
CA LYS A 143 -12.90 -21.08 -7.53
C LYS A 143 -11.81 -21.38 -8.56
N ARG A 144 -11.12 -20.34 -9.06
CA ARG A 144 -10.00 -20.51 -10.00
C ARG A 144 -8.81 -21.24 -9.38
N LEU A 145 -8.46 -20.91 -8.14
CA LEU A 145 -7.34 -21.53 -7.42
C LEU A 145 -7.66 -22.95 -6.91
N GLY A 146 -8.94 -23.29 -6.77
CA GLY A 146 -9.39 -24.54 -6.18
C GLY A 146 -9.26 -24.55 -4.65
N THR A 147 -9.38 -23.38 -3.99
CA THR A 147 -9.21 -23.19 -2.55
C THR A 147 -10.56 -22.87 -1.86
N LYS A 148 -10.60 -23.08 -0.54
CA LYS A 148 -11.74 -22.69 0.31
C LYS A 148 -11.43 -21.42 1.11
N VAL A 149 -10.19 -21.25 1.52
CA VAL A 149 -9.73 -20.15 2.37
C VAL A 149 -8.67 -19.31 1.67
N GLY A 150 -7.76 -19.94 0.96
CA GLY A 150 -6.62 -19.29 0.33
C GLY A 150 -6.99 -18.36 -0.81
N PHE A 151 -6.33 -17.20 -0.88
CA PHE A 151 -6.43 -16.21 -1.96
C PHE A 151 -5.22 -15.27 -1.91
N VAL A 152 -5.07 -14.46 -2.95
CA VAL A 152 -4.12 -13.35 -3.01
C VAL A 152 -4.88 -12.04 -3.09
N THR A 153 -4.51 -11.06 -2.27
CA THR A 153 -4.89 -9.66 -2.41
C THR A 153 -3.64 -8.81 -2.48
N VAL A 154 -3.70 -7.69 -3.20
CA VAL A 154 -2.53 -6.84 -3.40
C VAL A 154 -2.82 -5.40 -2.99
N LYS A 155 -1.78 -4.76 -2.47
CA LYS A 155 -1.75 -3.33 -2.24
C LYS A 155 -1.31 -2.62 -3.52
N PRO A 156 -1.96 -1.50 -3.93
CA PRO A 156 -1.54 -0.73 -5.10
C PRO A 156 -0.20 0.01 -4.90
N ASN A 157 0.25 0.67 -5.96
CA ASN A 157 1.47 1.47 -5.95
C ASN A 157 1.48 2.54 -4.85
N CYS A 158 2.67 2.84 -4.33
CA CYS A 158 2.82 3.80 -3.22
C CYS A 158 2.56 5.26 -3.65
N SER A 159 2.92 5.66 -4.86
CA SER A 159 2.80 7.04 -5.31
C SER A 159 1.35 7.49 -5.48
N ILE A 160 0.46 6.58 -5.90
CA ILE A 160 -0.95 6.93 -6.12
C ILE A 160 -1.69 7.29 -4.83
N GLN A 161 -1.17 6.88 -3.66
CA GLN A 161 -1.78 7.21 -2.37
C GLN A 161 -1.79 8.72 -2.09
N SER A 162 -0.91 9.49 -2.72
CA SER A 162 -0.83 10.94 -2.54
C SER A 162 -1.94 11.73 -3.25
N TYR A 163 -2.66 11.13 -4.23
CA TYR A 163 -3.68 11.86 -5.00
C TYR A 163 -4.98 11.08 -5.25
N VAL A 164 -4.93 9.74 -5.37
CA VAL A 164 -6.15 8.94 -5.63
C VAL A 164 -7.18 9.04 -4.52
N PRO A 165 -6.83 9.05 -3.22
CA PRO A 165 -7.82 9.28 -2.16
C PRO A 165 -8.54 10.61 -2.28
N ALA A 166 -7.81 11.70 -2.58
CA ALA A 166 -8.40 13.01 -2.79
C ALA A 166 -9.38 13.06 -3.97
N LEU A 167 -9.03 12.40 -5.09
CA LEU A 167 -9.91 12.29 -6.25
C LEU A 167 -11.11 11.37 -5.98
N THR A 168 -10.93 10.32 -5.16
CA THR A 168 -12.04 9.41 -4.79
C THR A 168 -13.10 10.13 -3.95
N ALA A 169 -12.69 11.01 -3.03
CA ALA A 169 -13.63 11.86 -2.28
C ALA A 169 -14.45 12.81 -3.18
N LEU A 170 -14.00 13.02 -4.41
CA LEU A 170 -14.64 13.84 -5.44
C LEU A 170 -15.22 13.03 -6.60
N TYR A 171 -15.28 11.69 -6.49
CA TYR A 171 -15.58 10.83 -7.64
C TYR A 171 -17.02 11.00 -8.18
N ASP A 172 -17.96 11.41 -7.33
CA ASP A 172 -19.33 11.75 -7.72
C ASP A 172 -19.45 13.04 -8.57
N LEU A 173 -18.40 13.87 -8.59
CA LEU A 173 -18.27 14.99 -9.53
C LEU A 173 -17.85 14.53 -10.93
N LYS A 174 -17.55 13.22 -11.10
CA LYS A 174 -17.16 12.57 -12.34
C LYS A 174 -15.89 13.19 -12.96
N PRO A 175 -14.72 12.85 -12.45
CA PRO A 175 -13.45 13.29 -13.04
C PRO A 175 -13.33 12.77 -14.47
N THR A 176 -12.90 13.64 -15.38
CA THR A 176 -12.78 13.35 -16.82
C THR A 176 -11.33 13.29 -17.28
N ARG A 177 -10.50 14.18 -16.78
CA ARG A 177 -9.06 14.27 -17.08
C ARG A 177 -8.27 14.57 -15.81
N VAL A 178 -7.16 13.88 -15.66
CA VAL A 178 -6.21 14.09 -14.57
C VAL A 178 -4.80 14.16 -15.14
N VAL A 179 -4.05 15.19 -14.76
CA VAL A 179 -2.61 15.25 -14.95
C VAL A 179 -1.97 15.22 -13.57
N VAL A 180 -0.97 14.37 -13.40
CA VAL A 180 -0.27 14.24 -12.12
C VAL A 180 1.24 14.20 -12.33
N SER A 181 1.98 14.97 -11.54
CA SER A 181 3.42 14.80 -11.39
C SER A 181 3.74 14.38 -9.97
N THR A 182 4.45 13.24 -9.84
CA THR A 182 4.83 12.70 -8.53
C THR A 182 6.30 12.96 -8.23
N TYR A 183 6.60 13.38 -7.00
CA TYR A 183 7.94 13.62 -6.47
C TYR A 183 8.22 12.53 -5.43
N GLN A 184 8.92 11.48 -5.87
CA GLN A 184 9.03 10.24 -5.10
C GLN A 184 10.33 10.16 -4.29
N ALA A 185 10.20 9.88 -3.01
CA ALA A 185 11.30 9.70 -2.06
C ALA A 185 12.18 8.48 -2.38
N ILE A 186 13.44 8.52 -1.97
CA ILE A 186 14.44 7.47 -2.23
C ILE A 186 14.11 6.12 -1.57
N SER A 187 13.40 6.13 -0.44
CA SER A 187 12.94 4.91 0.22
C SER A 187 11.97 4.08 -0.65
N GLY A 188 11.29 4.70 -1.63
CA GLY A 188 10.51 3.99 -2.63
C GLY A 188 11.35 3.06 -3.54
N ALA A 189 12.66 3.31 -3.64
CA ALA A 189 13.63 2.42 -4.29
C ALA A 189 14.31 1.43 -3.30
N GLY A 190 13.83 1.34 -2.05
CA GLY A 190 14.45 0.51 -1.02
C GLY A 190 15.82 1.02 -0.57
N LYS A 191 16.11 2.32 -0.69
CA LYS A 191 17.41 2.92 -0.42
C LYS A 191 17.33 4.04 0.61
N THR A 192 18.47 4.30 1.25
CA THR A 192 18.71 5.45 2.13
C THR A 192 19.80 6.33 1.51
N PHE A 193 19.96 7.58 1.94
CA PHE A 193 21.05 8.44 1.47
C PHE A 193 22.43 7.83 1.75
N LYS A 194 22.60 7.08 2.83
CA LYS A 194 23.85 6.34 3.12
C LYS A 194 24.19 5.31 2.03
N ARG A 195 23.18 4.68 1.42
CA ARG A 195 23.35 3.65 0.38
C ARG A 195 23.20 4.17 -1.03
N TRP A 196 22.77 5.40 -1.16
CA TRP A 196 22.59 6.09 -2.45
C TRP A 196 22.93 7.58 -2.32
N PRO A 197 24.23 7.90 -2.01
CA PRO A 197 24.68 9.28 -1.80
C PRO A 197 24.53 10.16 -3.05
N GLU A 198 24.51 9.58 -4.26
CA GLU A 198 24.35 10.30 -5.54
C GLU A 198 22.96 10.97 -5.67
N MET A 199 22.02 10.62 -4.79
CA MET A 199 20.72 11.29 -4.73
C MET A 199 20.74 12.60 -3.95
N ILE A 200 21.77 12.87 -3.17
CA ILE A 200 21.92 14.17 -2.50
C ILE A 200 22.09 15.25 -3.57
N ASP A 201 21.27 16.32 -3.48
CA ASP A 201 21.27 17.42 -4.45
C ASP A 201 21.00 16.99 -5.89
N ASN A 202 20.12 15.95 -6.09
CA ASN A 202 19.83 15.39 -7.40
C ASN A 202 18.33 15.12 -7.60
N VAL A 203 17.89 15.17 -8.85
CA VAL A 203 16.54 14.80 -9.32
C VAL A 203 16.68 13.88 -10.53
N ILE A 204 16.03 12.70 -10.48
CA ILE A 204 15.98 11.78 -11.61
C ILE A 204 14.58 11.88 -12.26
N PRO A 205 14.45 12.30 -13.53
CA PRO A 205 13.16 12.60 -14.17
C PRO A 205 12.37 11.36 -14.62
N TYR A 206 12.85 10.16 -14.32
CA TYR A 206 12.23 8.91 -14.73
C TYR A 206 12.37 7.81 -13.68
N ILE A 207 11.28 7.10 -13.42
CA ILE A 207 11.24 5.89 -12.59
C ILE A 207 10.55 4.79 -13.37
N GLY A 208 11.30 3.71 -13.71
CA GLY A 208 10.82 2.65 -14.60
C GLY A 208 9.47 2.05 -14.19
N GLY A 209 8.49 2.14 -15.07
CA GLY A 209 7.16 1.57 -14.91
C GLY A 209 6.25 2.30 -13.89
N GLU A 210 6.65 3.45 -13.35
CA GLU A 210 5.83 4.18 -12.37
C GLU A 210 4.74 5.02 -13.04
N GLU A 211 4.97 5.54 -14.23
CA GLU A 211 3.99 6.32 -14.98
C GLU A 211 2.81 5.44 -15.40
N GLU A 212 3.06 4.27 -15.99
CA GLU A 212 2.03 3.32 -16.38
C GLU A 212 1.19 2.83 -15.18
N LYS A 213 1.82 2.61 -14.01
CA LYS A 213 1.09 2.28 -12.77
C LYS A 213 0.22 3.44 -12.31
N SER A 214 0.74 4.66 -12.36
CA SER A 214 0.01 5.88 -11.97
C SER A 214 -1.18 6.16 -12.88
N GLU A 215 -1.13 5.73 -14.14
CA GLU A 215 -2.21 5.89 -15.10
C GLU A 215 -3.26 4.77 -15.04
N GLN A 216 -2.84 3.53 -14.73
CA GLN A 216 -3.70 2.34 -14.83
C GLN A 216 -4.27 1.86 -13.51
N GLU A 217 -3.48 1.88 -12.41
CA GLU A 217 -3.92 1.34 -11.12
C GLU A 217 -5.13 2.11 -10.54
N PRO A 218 -5.23 3.46 -10.65
CA PRO A 218 -6.42 4.17 -10.20
C PRO A 218 -7.69 3.72 -10.90
N LEU A 219 -7.62 3.41 -12.20
CA LEU A 219 -8.78 2.93 -12.97
C LEU A 219 -9.26 1.57 -12.47
N LYS A 220 -8.34 0.69 -12.06
CA LYS A 220 -8.72 -0.59 -11.42
C LYS A 220 -9.36 -0.35 -10.04
N ILE A 221 -8.86 0.59 -9.24
CA ILE A 221 -9.44 0.94 -7.93
C ILE A 221 -10.88 1.46 -8.09
N TRP A 222 -11.14 2.30 -9.09
CA TRP A 222 -12.47 2.83 -9.41
C TRP A 222 -13.31 1.90 -10.30
N GLY A 223 -12.78 0.72 -10.60
CA GLY A 223 -13.48 -0.30 -11.37
C GLY A 223 -14.60 -0.99 -10.61
N HIS A 224 -15.21 -1.98 -11.23
CA HIS A 224 -16.25 -2.78 -10.65
C HIS A 224 -16.07 -4.26 -10.98
N ILE A 225 -16.70 -5.12 -10.20
CA ILE A 225 -16.69 -6.57 -10.44
C ILE A 225 -17.77 -6.92 -11.47
N GLU A 226 -17.37 -7.58 -12.53
CA GLU A 226 -18.27 -8.10 -13.56
C GLU A 226 -17.79 -9.48 -14.02
N ASN A 227 -18.69 -10.48 -14.01
CA ASN A 227 -18.39 -11.85 -14.46
C ASN A 227 -17.09 -12.46 -13.88
N GLY A 228 -16.78 -12.18 -12.60
CA GLY A 228 -15.62 -12.73 -11.91
C GLY A 228 -14.28 -12.05 -12.23
N VAL A 229 -14.32 -10.86 -12.81
CA VAL A 229 -13.15 -10.02 -13.05
C VAL A 229 -13.40 -8.58 -12.59
N ILE A 230 -12.35 -7.87 -12.24
CA ILE A 230 -12.43 -6.43 -11.99
C ILE A 230 -12.24 -5.72 -13.33
N VAL A 231 -13.31 -5.09 -13.82
CA VAL A 231 -13.31 -4.25 -15.01
C VAL A 231 -12.88 -2.84 -14.63
N PRO A 232 -11.76 -2.32 -15.16
CA PRO A 232 -11.30 -0.96 -14.84
C PRO A 232 -12.30 0.11 -15.28
N ALA A 233 -12.36 1.21 -14.56
CA ALA A 233 -13.10 2.40 -14.97
C ALA A 233 -12.54 2.96 -16.28
N LYS A 234 -13.42 3.57 -17.09
CA LYS A 234 -13.04 4.18 -18.38
C LYS A 234 -12.66 5.66 -18.25
N SER A 235 -12.94 6.26 -17.12
CA SER A 235 -12.68 7.67 -16.80
C SER A 235 -12.17 7.78 -15.36
N PRO A 236 -11.33 8.76 -15.03
CA PRO A 236 -10.75 9.79 -15.92
C PRO A 236 -9.65 9.26 -16.85
N ILE A 237 -9.31 10.03 -17.90
CA ILE A 237 -8.05 9.86 -18.62
C ILE A 237 -6.95 10.44 -17.72
N ILE A 238 -5.91 9.66 -17.44
CA ILE A 238 -4.81 10.06 -16.54
C ILE A 238 -3.52 10.15 -17.35
N SER A 239 -2.77 11.23 -17.19
CA SER A 239 -1.39 11.36 -17.68
C SER A 239 -0.48 11.62 -16.49
N ALA A 240 0.55 10.79 -16.34
CA ALA A 240 1.46 10.83 -15.21
C ALA A 240 2.90 11.15 -15.62
N HIS A 241 3.60 11.90 -14.75
CA HIS A 241 5.04 12.08 -14.81
C HIS A 241 5.63 11.75 -13.43
N CYS A 242 6.59 10.81 -13.38
CA CYS A 242 7.11 10.29 -12.12
C CYS A 242 8.59 10.62 -11.93
N VAL A 243 8.91 11.43 -10.93
CA VAL A 243 10.23 11.98 -10.65
C VAL A 243 10.76 11.45 -9.32
N ARG A 244 12.03 11.00 -9.29
CA ARG A 244 12.74 10.69 -8.05
C ARG A 244 13.44 11.95 -7.53
N VAL A 245 13.19 12.29 -6.26
CA VAL A 245 13.74 13.48 -5.61
C VAL A 245 14.59 13.13 -4.39
N ALA A 246 15.45 14.06 -3.97
CA ALA A 246 16.31 13.95 -2.80
C ALA A 246 15.55 14.11 -1.48
N VAL A 247 14.56 13.25 -1.26
CA VAL A 247 13.72 13.17 -0.05
C VAL A 247 13.82 11.77 0.52
N ALA A 248 13.99 11.63 1.83
CA ALA A 248 14.12 10.32 2.47
C ALA A 248 12.83 9.51 2.36
N ASP A 249 11.73 10.04 2.90
CA ASP A 249 10.39 9.45 2.92
C ASP A 249 9.33 10.48 2.57
N GLY A 250 8.19 10.02 2.05
CA GLY A 250 7.05 10.82 1.65
C GLY A 250 7.02 11.06 0.13
N HIS A 251 5.94 10.60 -0.52
CA HIS A 251 5.66 10.88 -1.93
C HIS A 251 4.68 12.03 -2.03
N LEU A 252 5.12 13.11 -2.66
CA LEU A 252 4.29 14.27 -2.94
C LEU A 252 3.80 14.21 -4.39
N ALA A 253 2.58 14.66 -4.64
CA ALA A 253 2.02 14.79 -5.98
C ALA A 253 1.45 16.18 -6.20
N THR A 254 1.71 16.76 -7.37
CA THR A 254 0.93 17.87 -7.90
C THR A 254 -0.10 17.32 -8.88
N CYS A 255 -1.36 17.66 -8.68
CA CYS A 255 -2.47 17.09 -9.42
C CYS A 255 -3.35 18.21 -10.03
N TRP A 256 -3.72 18.04 -11.30
CA TRP A 256 -4.72 18.84 -12.02
C TRP A 256 -5.85 17.92 -12.42
N ALA A 257 -7.08 18.38 -12.24
CA ALA A 257 -8.27 17.58 -12.56
C ALA A 257 -9.37 18.41 -13.19
N SER A 258 -10.07 17.81 -14.17
CA SER A 258 -11.34 18.32 -14.73
C SER A 258 -12.48 17.37 -14.38
N PHE A 259 -13.67 17.93 -14.16
CA PHE A 259 -14.87 17.21 -13.73
C PHE A 259 -16.05 17.51 -14.66
N GLU A 260 -17.03 16.60 -14.75
CA GLU A 260 -18.29 16.88 -15.46
C GLU A 260 -19.18 17.83 -14.66
N LYS A 261 -19.17 17.69 -13.33
CA LYS A 261 -20.00 18.49 -12.43
C LYS A 261 -19.15 19.56 -11.76
N PRO A 262 -19.59 20.84 -11.79
CA PRO A 262 -18.87 21.91 -11.10
C PRO A 262 -18.98 21.73 -9.58
N ALA A 263 -17.98 22.23 -8.86
CA ALA A 263 -17.98 22.37 -7.42
C ALA A 263 -17.19 23.62 -7.01
N THR A 264 -17.54 24.23 -5.90
CA THR A 264 -16.77 25.34 -5.33
C THR A 264 -15.54 24.82 -4.55
N LYS A 265 -14.61 25.69 -4.23
CA LYS A 265 -13.44 25.37 -3.41
C LYS A 265 -13.86 24.85 -2.03
N GLU A 266 -14.83 25.49 -1.43
CA GLU A 266 -15.38 25.18 -0.11
C GLU A 266 -16.02 23.77 -0.10
N GLU A 267 -16.80 23.43 -1.13
CA GLU A 267 -17.41 22.12 -1.29
C GLU A 267 -16.36 21.00 -1.44
N ILE A 268 -15.29 21.26 -2.18
CA ILE A 268 -14.19 20.29 -2.35
C ILE A 268 -13.48 20.07 -1.00
N ILE A 269 -13.14 21.14 -0.29
CA ILE A 269 -12.46 21.05 1.01
C ILE A 269 -13.34 20.31 2.03
N GLU A 270 -14.63 20.62 2.07
CA GLU A 270 -15.59 19.95 2.96
C GLU A 270 -15.69 18.45 2.67
N ARG A 271 -15.73 18.05 1.39
CA ARG A 271 -15.71 16.63 0.98
C ARG A 271 -14.45 15.93 1.44
N TRP A 272 -13.29 16.57 1.39
CA TRP A 272 -12.05 16.01 1.90
C TRP A 272 -12.06 15.88 3.43
N ARG A 273 -12.54 16.91 4.14
CA ARG A 273 -12.60 16.90 5.62
C ARG A 273 -13.58 15.88 6.18
N SER A 274 -14.69 15.67 5.47
CA SER A 274 -15.75 14.74 5.89
C SER A 274 -15.60 13.33 5.32
N PHE A 275 -14.54 13.06 4.53
CA PHE A 275 -14.38 11.75 3.91
C PHE A 275 -14.03 10.66 4.92
N GLU A 276 -14.92 9.70 5.08
CA GLU A 276 -14.73 8.50 5.88
C GLU A 276 -14.91 7.24 5.04
N GLY A 277 -13.93 6.35 5.08
CA GLY A 277 -14.00 5.03 4.51
C GLY A 277 -14.55 3.98 5.49
N LEU A 278 -14.64 2.75 5.01
CA LEU A 278 -15.09 1.63 5.84
C LEU A 278 -14.16 1.37 7.05
N PRO A 279 -12.81 1.47 6.92
CA PRO A 279 -11.90 1.29 8.07
C PRO A 279 -12.18 2.23 9.23
N GLN A 280 -12.47 3.52 8.96
CA GLN A 280 -12.82 4.51 9.98
C GLN A 280 -14.12 4.15 10.68
N LYS A 281 -15.16 3.77 9.90
CA LYS A 281 -16.46 3.36 10.43
C LYS A 281 -16.38 2.08 11.28
N MET A 282 -15.47 1.19 10.96
CA MET A 282 -15.21 -0.04 11.71
C MET A 282 -14.22 0.14 12.87
N ASN A 283 -13.60 1.32 13.03
CA ASN A 283 -12.54 1.59 14.00
C ASN A 283 -11.41 0.54 13.93
N LEU A 284 -10.94 0.25 12.72
CA LEU A 284 -9.84 -0.70 12.54
C LEU A 284 -8.55 -0.13 13.18
N PRO A 285 -7.70 -0.97 13.79
CA PRO A 285 -6.54 -0.51 14.58
C PRO A 285 -5.58 0.44 13.86
N SER A 286 -5.37 0.23 12.56
CA SER A 286 -4.46 1.06 11.73
C SER A 286 -5.19 2.13 10.92
N ALA A 287 -6.50 2.31 11.11
CA ALA A 287 -7.26 3.32 10.39
C ALA A 287 -6.92 4.74 10.90
N PRO A 288 -6.52 5.67 10.03
CA PRO A 288 -6.27 7.06 10.42
C PRO A 288 -7.57 7.82 10.69
N HIS A 289 -7.55 8.74 11.66
CA HIS A 289 -8.68 9.60 12.01
C HIS A 289 -8.23 11.05 12.24
N PRO A 290 -8.44 11.96 11.24
CA PRO A 290 -9.11 11.77 9.94
C PRO A 290 -8.20 11.11 8.89
N PHE A 291 -8.80 10.58 7.81
CA PHE A 291 -8.05 10.01 6.71
C PHE A 291 -7.42 11.08 5.80
N LEU A 292 -8.16 12.14 5.48
CA LEU A 292 -7.71 13.27 4.67
C LEU A 292 -7.61 14.53 5.52
N GLN A 293 -6.47 15.22 5.46
CA GLN A 293 -6.22 16.51 6.11
C GLN A 293 -5.95 17.58 5.06
N TYR A 294 -6.73 18.65 5.04
CA TYR A 294 -6.47 19.82 4.19
C TYR A 294 -5.79 20.95 4.99
N PHE A 295 -4.67 21.44 4.47
CA PHE A 295 -3.94 22.60 4.99
C PHE A 295 -4.29 23.86 4.21
N GLU A 296 -4.58 24.94 4.93
CA GLU A 296 -4.90 26.26 4.34
C GLU A 296 -3.62 27.05 3.98
N GLU A 297 -2.50 26.71 4.62
CA GLU A 297 -1.23 27.41 4.43
C GLU A 297 -0.68 27.16 3.02
N ASP A 298 -0.22 28.23 2.40
CA ASP A 298 0.28 28.21 1.02
C ASP A 298 1.53 27.36 0.79
N ASN A 299 2.29 27.05 1.83
CA ASN A 299 3.50 26.25 1.77
C ASN A 299 3.32 24.81 2.30
N ARG A 300 2.08 24.32 2.46
CA ARG A 300 1.77 22.96 2.92
C ARG A 300 0.97 22.18 1.86
N PRO A 301 1.07 20.85 1.81
CA PRO A 301 1.90 20.00 2.67
C PRO A 301 3.38 20.00 2.29
N GLN A 302 4.24 19.74 3.28
CA GLN A 302 5.69 19.54 3.11
C GLN A 302 6.08 18.12 3.55
N THR A 303 6.90 17.44 2.76
CA THR A 303 7.28 16.04 3.06
C THR A 303 7.86 15.84 4.46
N HIS A 304 8.71 16.77 4.92
CA HIS A 304 9.32 16.67 6.25
C HIS A 304 8.36 16.92 7.41
N LEU A 305 7.38 17.78 7.23
CA LEU A 305 6.45 18.18 8.28
C LEU A 305 5.20 17.31 8.34
N ASP A 306 4.74 16.80 7.18
CA ASP A 306 3.37 16.29 7.06
C ASP A 306 3.26 14.81 6.66
N ARG A 307 4.38 14.16 6.28
CA ARG A 307 4.37 12.75 5.87
C ARG A 307 3.95 11.80 6.99
N ASP A 308 4.20 12.17 8.24
CA ASP A 308 3.90 11.33 9.42
C ASP A 308 2.50 11.61 10.01
N PHE A 309 1.68 12.39 9.32
CA PHE A 309 0.30 12.65 9.72
C PHE A 309 -0.46 11.32 9.95
N GLU A 310 -1.16 11.23 11.12
CA GLU A 310 -1.82 9.99 11.54
C GLU A 310 -0.89 8.77 11.49
N HIS A 311 0.31 8.90 12.09
CA HIS A 311 1.34 7.87 12.09
C HIS A 311 1.76 7.43 10.67
N GLY A 312 1.67 8.34 9.69
CA GLY A 312 1.96 8.08 8.28
C GLY A 312 0.87 7.31 7.52
N MET A 313 -0.31 7.15 8.12
CA MET A 313 -1.46 6.50 7.49
C MET A 313 -2.47 7.48 6.89
N GLY A 314 -2.48 8.73 7.34
CA GLY A 314 -3.28 9.80 6.76
C GLY A 314 -2.67 10.40 5.49
N ILE A 315 -3.47 11.17 4.76
CA ILE A 315 -3.09 11.88 3.54
C ILE A 315 -3.19 13.38 3.80
N SER A 316 -2.11 14.10 3.52
CA SER A 316 -2.02 15.54 3.66
C SER A 316 -2.29 16.23 2.33
N LEU A 317 -3.27 17.14 2.29
CA LEU A 317 -3.69 17.86 1.11
C LEU A 317 -3.53 19.37 1.31
N GLY A 318 -3.30 20.11 0.23
CA GLY A 318 -3.23 21.57 0.28
C GLY A 318 -3.18 22.19 -1.11
N ARG A 319 -3.04 23.51 -1.15
CA ARG A 319 -2.87 24.26 -2.41
C ARG A 319 -4.03 24.10 -3.39
N LEU A 320 -5.26 23.84 -2.92
CA LEU A 320 -6.44 23.78 -3.81
C LEU A 320 -6.73 25.16 -4.39
N ARG A 321 -6.74 25.25 -5.71
CA ARG A 321 -7.04 26.47 -6.46
C ARG A 321 -7.53 26.18 -7.86
N GLY A 322 -8.31 27.08 -8.43
CA GLY A 322 -8.74 27.04 -9.83
C GLY A 322 -7.54 27.05 -10.80
N ASP A 323 -7.75 26.53 -11.98
CA ASP A 323 -6.74 26.43 -13.03
C ASP A 323 -7.27 26.97 -14.38
N SER A 324 -6.39 27.39 -15.28
CA SER A 324 -6.76 27.92 -16.58
C SER A 324 -6.99 26.85 -17.66
N LEU A 325 -6.47 25.64 -17.46
CA LEU A 325 -6.54 24.51 -18.40
C LEU A 325 -7.42 23.37 -17.88
N PHE A 326 -7.51 23.27 -16.55
CA PHE A 326 -8.31 22.32 -15.80
C PHE A 326 -9.26 23.07 -14.86
N ASP A 327 -10.18 22.38 -14.22
CA ASP A 327 -11.05 23.03 -13.25
C ASP A 327 -10.30 23.35 -11.96
N TRP A 328 -9.55 22.36 -11.45
CA TRP A 328 -8.85 22.44 -10.17
C TRP A 328 -7.45 21.85 -10.21
N ARG A 329 -6.59 22.39 -9.35
CA ARG A 329 -5.28 21.81 -9.05
C ARG A 329 -5.01 21.83 -7.55
N PHE A 330 -4.31 20.80 -7.06
CA PHE A 330 -3.97 20.65 -5.65
C PHE A 330 -2.64 19.92 -5.48
N VAL A 331 -2.17 19.85 -4.24
CA VAL A 331 -1.01 19.07 -3.83
C VAL A 331 -1.44 18.04 -2.80
N GLY A 332 -0.97 16.81 -2.96
CA GLY A 332 -1.18 15.74 -2.00
C GLY A 332 0.13 15.08 -1.58
N LEU A 333 0.15 14.56 -0.36
CA LEU A 333 1.32 13.91 0.22
C LEU A 333 0.89 12.67 1.01
N SER A 334 1.61 11.58 0.83
CA SER A 334 1.44 10.35 1.63
C SER A 334 2.80 9.76 2.04
N HIS A 335 2.85 9.05 3.15
CA HIS A 335 4.04 8.31 3.56
C HIS A 335 4.16 7.01 2.74
N ASN A 336 5.17 6.92 1.88
CA ASN A 336 5.31 5.85 0.89
C ASN A 336 5.63 4.46 1.48
N THR A 337 6.29 4.36 2.63
CA THR A 337 6.63 3.07 3.27
C THR A 337 5.61 2.65 4.34
N LEU A 338 4.79 3.57 4.84
CA LEU A 338 3.67 3.29 5.73
C LEU A 338 2.38 3.17 4.92
N ARG A 339 1.64 4.26 4.70
CA ARG A 339 0.42 4.23 3.88
C ARG A 339 0.64 3.60 2.51
N GLY A 340 1.75 3.98 1.86
CA GLY A 340 2.13 3.51 0.52
C GLY A 340 2.63 2.07 0.46
N ALA A 341 2.94 1.40 1.58
CA ALA A 341 3.48 0.04 1.60
C ALA A 341 2.95 -0.78 2.79
N ALA A 342 3.80 -1.08 3.79
CA ALA A 342 3.48 -2.02 4.85
C ALA A 342 2.23 -1.65 5.67
N GLY A 343 2.08 -0.38 6.07
CA GLY A 343 0.91 0.07 6.82
C GLY A 343 -0.40 -0.10 6.05
N GLY A 344 -0.41 0.26 4.77
CA GLY A 344 -1.57 0.05 3.90
C GLY A 344 -1.93 -1.43 3.75
N ALA A 345 -0.93 -2.33 3.68
CA ALA A 345 -1.16 -3.77 3.62
C ALA A 345 -1.67 -4.33 4.98
N VAL A 346 -1.18 -3.80 6.11
CA VAL A 346 -1.71 -4.16 7.44
C VAL A 346 -3.19 -3.77 7.53
N LEU A 347 -3.57 -2.57 7.10
CA LEU A 347 -4.97 -2.14 7.09
C LEU A 347 -5.85 -2.99 6.15
N ILE A 348 -5.33 -3.46 5.01
CA ILE A 348 -6.02 -4.45 4.14
C ILE A 348 -6.28 -5.74 4.92
N ALA A 349 -5.28 -6.26 5.62
CA ALA A 349 -5.43 -7.48 6.42
C ALA A 349 -6.46 -7.32 7.53
N GLU A 350 -6.44 -6.18 8.26
CA GLU A 350 -7.43 -5.86 9.29
C GLU A 350 -8.86 -5.86 8.70
N LEU A 351 -9.06 -5.19 7.55
CA LEU A 351 -10.34 -5.17 6.86
C LEU A 351 -10.81 -6.58 6.50
N LEU A 352 -9.96 -7.40 5.89
CA LEU A 352 -10.31 -8.75 5.44
C LEU A 352 -10.55 -9.71 6.61
N CYS A 353 -9.84 -9.55 7.73
CA CYS A 353 -10.11 -10.27 8.98
C CYS A 353 -11.47 -9.88 9.56
N ALA A 354 -11.75 -8.57 9.66
CA ALA A 354 -13.02 -8.06 10.19
C ALA A 354 -14.23 -8.44 9.33
N GLN A 355 -14.05 -8.56 8.02
CA GLN A 355 -15.09 -9.02 7.09
C GLN A 355 -15.20 -10.56 6.99
N GLY A 356 -14.33 -11.31 7.67
CA GLY A 356 -14.37 -12.79 7.70
C GLY A 356 -13.73 -13.49 6.50
N TYR A 357 -13.06 -12.77 5.60
CA TYR A 357 -12.32 -13.38 4.49
C TYR A 357 -11.07 -14.15 4.97
N ILE A 358 -10.45 -13.69 6.06
CA ILE A 358 -9.29 -14.33 6.71
C ILE A 358 -9.73 -14.91 8.06
N PRO A 359 -10.09 -16.20 8.12
CA PRO A 359 -10.41 -16.86 9.40
C PRO A 359 -9.13 -17.14 10.22
N LYS A 360 -9.30 -17.36 11.52
CA LYS A 360 -8.27 -18.00 12.36
C LYS A 360 -8.31 -19.51 12.14
N LYS A 361 -7.18 -20.16 11.91
CA LYS A 361 -7.04 -21.62 11.79
C LYS A 361 -7.21 -22.33 13.13
#